data_9b5c2f58b8902d0ba32dab27d431d9f8
#
_entry.id   9b5c2f58b8902d0ba32dab27d431d9f8
#
_cell.length_a   1.000
_cell.length_b   1.000
_cell.length_c   1.000
_cell.angle_alpha   90.00
_cell.angle_beta   90.00
_cell.angle_gamma   90.00
#
_symmetry.space_group_name_H-M   'P 1'
#
loop_
_entity.id
_entity.type
_entity.pdbx_description
1 polymer ?
#
loop_
_entity_poly.entity_id
_entity_poly.type
_entity_poly.pdbx_seq_one_letter_code
_entity_poly.pdbx_strand_id
1 'polypeptide(L)'
;MECVKRIHLKHMEMPPAGNPMLSVLPQSRWRFAFFWLHHFACTTRIACMAVAVAVAAAVAYAICHGDWVWAALATWTALMLVLPGIHFGLSDYKFEKKHGSKKRINQGGISKVWCDADGRYFCHLSWPWTHIKRVYFYNRFVVIVAVNDKGLKCWYLLPTAKPYECRKTIMHYWWLSTKGISPENQPSYYSKEERKAVENFIATRFGQPSRIIYDRYLADLDIDLAIINPSKDKPYYTVCTIGAGAYVMGVPYKLHQECHAEQRTEYVTYLPPEWNAESISLEEERNSWPMDIMRICAQEAQLDKTFTMAGRMIRYSQPFAPSTEAQTVFLTHPLPDLRQPMCANLQTSCTVGFLQMAFITNAESEKLLNLPISGDNILTVLDVAPEKLKAALPEERGRLCAEALMRHFRQITPPAMVL
;
A
#
# COMPACT_ATOMS: atom_id res chain seq x y z
N MET A 1 -23.26 -13.57 24.47
CA MET A 1 -21.89 -13.66 23.93
C MET A 1 -21.88 -14.71 22.84
N GLU A 2 -22.10 -14.30 21.59
CA GLU A 2 -22.10 -15.22 20.46
C GLU A 2 -20.66 -15.64 20.15
N CYS A 3 -20.38 -16.89 20.38
CA CYS A 3 -19.19 -17.54 19.92
C CYS A 3 -19.40 -17.89 18.45
N VAL A 4 -18.62 -17.28 17.59
CA VAL A 4 -18.78 -17.40 16.14
C VAL A 4 -18.72 -18.87 15.71
N LYS A 5 -19.80 -19.31 15.07
CA LYS A 5 -19.88 -20.63 14.42
C LYS A 5 -18.74 -20.76 13.42
N ARG A 6 -18.17 -21.95 13.35
CA ARG A 6 -17.20 -22.34 12.32
C ARG A 6 -17.81 -22.09 10.95
N ILE A 7 -17.32 -21.10 10.23
CA ILE A 7 -17.88 -20.73 8.93
C ILE A 7 -17.32 -21.72 7.90
N HIS A 8 -18.21 -22.51 7.28
CA HIS A 8 -17.85 -23.37 6.16
C HIS A 8 -18.06 -22.61 4.86
N LEU A 9 -17.00 -22.04 4.29
CA LEU A 9 -17.04 -21.23 3.07
C LEU A 9 -17.46 -21.98 1.80
N LYS A 10 -17.36 -23.32 1.81
CA LYS A 10 -17.63 -24.16 0.63
C LYS A 10 -19.05 -24.05 0.06
N HIS A 11 -20.02 -23.72 0.91
CA HIS A 11 -21.46 -23.67 0.56
C HIS A 11 -22.07 -22.28 0.68
N MET A 12 -21.26 -21.25 0.85
CA MET A 12 -21.74 -19.87 0.92
C MET A 12 -21.81 -19.24 -0.47
N GLU A 13 -22.80 -18.38 -0.67
CA GLU A 13 -22.78 -17.40 -1.76
C GLU A 13 -21.57 -16.48 -1.61
N MET A 14 -21.14 -15.87 -2.73
CA MET A 14 -19.99 -14.96 -2.72
C MET A 14 -20.26 -13.78 -1.79
N PRO A 15 -19.48 -13.58 -0.74
CA PRO A 15 -19.62 -12.41 0.12
C PRO A 15 -19.37 -11.12 -0.66
N PRO A 16 -20.03 -10.01 -0.30
CA PRO A 16 -19.78 -8.72 -0.95
C PRO A 16 -18.33 -8.30 -0.81
N ALA A 17 -17.81 -7.59 -1.79
CA ALA A 17 -16.45 -7.06 -1.78
C ALA A 17 -16.20 -6.18 -0.55
N GLY A 18 -15.01 -6.29 0.02
CA GLY A 18 -14.55 -5.49 1.14
C GLY A 18 -13.40 -4.58 0.73
N ASN A 19 -13.21 -3.51 1.47
CA ASN A 19 -12.11 -2.58 1.24
C ASN A 19 -10.84 -3.01 1.99
N PRO A 20 -9.65 -2.68 1.48
CA PRO A 20 -8.40 -2.85 2.22
C PRO A 20 -8.45 -2.15 3.57
N MET A 21 -7.78 -2.70 4.59
CA MET A 21 -7.79 -2.12 5.93
C MET A 21 -6.52 -2.43 6.73
N LEU A 22 -6.24 -1.57 7.70
CA LEU A 22 -5.20 -1.74 8.72
C LEU A 22 -5.79 -2.09 10.07
N SER A 23 -5.16 -3.03 10.78
CA SER A 23 -5.43 -3.26 12.18
C SER A 23 -4.79 -2.17 13.02
N VAL A 24 -5.48 -1.77 14.08
CA VAL A 24 -4.97 -0.80 15.05
C VAL A 24 -4.70 -1.51 16.37
N LEU A 25 -3.47 -1.40 16.87
CA LEU A 25 -3.10 -1.97 18.16
C LEU A 25 -3.86 -1.24 19.28
N PRO A 26 -4.54 -1.95 20.22
CA PRO A 26 -5.23 -1.30 21.32
C PRO A 26 -4.24 -0.60 22.25
N GLN A 27 -4.63 0.52 22.84
CA GLN A 27 -3.79 1.30 23.75
C GLN A 27 -3.36 0.49 25.00
N SER A 28 -4.23 -0.40 25.47
CA SER A 28 -3.99 -1.22 26.66
C SER A 28 -3.42 -2.59 26.32
N ARG A 29 -2.23 -2.91 26.89
CA ARG A 29 -1.62 -4.25 26.80
C ARG A 29 -2.48 -5.37 27.39
N TRP A 30 -3.23 -5.08 28.45
CA TRP A 30 -4.11 -6.05 29.08
C TRP A 30 -5.31 -6.38 28.20
N ARG A 31 -5.83 -5.38 27.47
CA ARG A 31 -6.91 -5.60 26.50
C ARG A 31 -6.47 -6.51 25.38
N PHE A 32 -5.24 -6.37 24.90
CA PHE A 32 -4.67 -7.22 23.88
C PHE A 32 -4.46 -8.67 24.39
N ALA A 33 -3.90 -8.82 25.59
CA ALA A 33 -3.75 -10.12 26.24
C ALA A 33 -5.11 -10.81 26.49
N PHE A 34 -6.13 -10.02 26.88
CA PHE A 34 -7.50 -10.53 27.05
C PHE A 34 -8.11 -11.05 25.73
N PHE A 35 -7.79 -10.44 24.59
CA PHE A 35 -8.25 -10.94 23.28
C PHE A 35 -7.67 -12.34 23.01
N TRP A 36 -6.40 -12.55 23.29
CA TRP A 36 -5.77 -13.87 23.17
C TRP A 36 -6.40 -14.89 24.14
N LEU A 37 -6.55 -14.51 25.40
CA LEU A 37 -7.18 -15.37 26.40
C LEU A 37 -8.62 -15.75 25.99
N HIS A 38 -9.39 -14.78 25.53
CA HIS A 38 -10.75 -15.02 25.05
C HIS A 38 -10.77 -15.98 23.85
N HIS A 39 -9.85 -15.83 22.92
CA HIS A 39 -9.73 -16.74 21.78
C HIS A 39 -9.41 -18.17 22.24
N PHE A 40 -8.43 -18.35 23.12
CA PHE A 40 -8.09 -19.66 23.66
C PHE A 40 -9.26 -20.29 24.42
N ALA A 41 -9.92 -19.55 25.28
CA ALA A 41 -11.10 -20.02 26.00
C ALA A 41 -12.23 -20.45 25.06
N CYS A 42 -12.46 -19.72 23.97
CA CYS A 42 -13.48 -20.07 22.97
C CYS A 42 -13.12 -21.29 22.14
N THR A 43 -11.82 -21.51 21.84
CA THR A 43 -11.35 -22.62 21.00
C THR A 43 -11.16 -23.91 21.78
N THR A 44 -10.92 -23.83 23.09
CA THR A 44 -10.67 -24.95 23.99
C THR A 44 -11.79 -25.11 25.06
N ARG A 45 -13.03 -24.80 24.70
CA ARG A 45 -14.18 -24.78 25.62
C ARG A 45 -14.32 -26.02 26.48
N ILE A 46 -14.22 -27.20 25.87
CA ILE A 46 -14.37 -28.44 26.57
C ILE A 46 -13.29 -28.58 27.64
N ALA A 47 -12.04 -28.27 27.33
CA ALA A 47 -10.94 -28.29 28.29
C ALA A 47 -11.16 -27.27 29.41
N CYS A 48 -11.58 -26.05 29.09
CA CYS A 48 -11.88 -25.01 30.07
C CYS A 48 -13.04 -25.40 30.98
N MET A 49 -14.09 -25.99 30.44
CA MET A 49 -15.21 -26.53 31.23
C MET A 49 -14.78 -27.69 32.15
N ALA A 50 -14.00 -28.62 31.63
CA ALA A 50 -13.48 -29.72 32.44
C ALA A 50 -12.60 -29.23 33.59
N VAL A 51 -11.74 -28.26 33.36
CA VAL A 51 -10.94 -27.60 34.41
C VAL A 51 -11.81 -26.88 35.42
N ALA A 52 -12.82 -26.14 34.97
CA ALA A 52 -13.75 -25.43 35.88
C ALA A 52 -14.51 -26.43 36.77
N VAL A 53 -15.00 -27.53 36.22
CA VAL A 53 -15.67 -28.57 36.97
C VAL A 53 -14.70 -29.24 37.97
N ALA A 54 -13.46 -29.55 37.55
CA ALA A 54 -12.46 -30.12 38.44
C ALA A 54 -12.10 -29.18 39.61
N VAL A 55 -11.95 -27.88 39.35
CA VAL A 55 -11.72 -26.88 40.41
C VAL A 55 -12.90 -26.79 41.35
N ALA A 56 -14.13 -26.74 40.83
CA ALA A 56 -15.33 -26.70 41.64
C ALA A 56 -15.50 -27.93 42.54
N ALA A 57 -15.23 -29.11 41.96
CA ALA A 57 -15.25 -30.37 42.72
C ALA A 57 -14.19 -30.43 43.83
N ALA A 58 -12.96 -29.98 43.52
CA ALA A 58 -11.88 -29.92 44.50
C ALA A 58 -12.16 -28.92 45.65
N VAL A 59 -12.77 -27.77 45.33
CA VAL A 59 -13.21 -26.78 46.35
C VAL A 59 -14.33 -27.35 47.22
N ALA A 60 -15.33 -27.97 46.60
CA ALA A 60 -16.38 -28.63 47.34
C ALA A 60 -15.87 -29.74 48.30
N TYR A 61 -14.93 -30.56 47.81
CA TYR A 61 -14.26 -31.57 48.62
C TYR A 61 -13.53 -30.96 49.81
N ALA A 62 -12.76 -29.89 49.55
CA ALA A 62 -12.02 -29.14 50.58
C ALA A 62 -12.95 -28.59 51.69
N ILE A 63 -14.10 -28.05 51.31
CA ILE A 63 -15.10 -27.54 52.23
C ILE A 63 -15.65 -28.67 53.11
N CYS A 64 -15.94 -29.86 52.52
CA CYS A 64 -16.53 -30.98 53.26
C CYS A 64 -15.52 -31.71 54.17
N HIS A 65 -14.23 -31.76 53.81
CA HIS A 65 -13.24 -32.57 54.50
C HIS A 65 -12.15 -31.76 55.18
N GLY A 66 -12.14 -30.45 55.02
CA GLY A 66 -11.09 -29.55 55.58
C GLY A 66 -9.73 -29.64 54.89
N ASP A 67 -9.63 -30.43 53.80
CA ASP A 67 -8.37 -30.64 53.04
C ASP A 67 -8.27 -29.72 51.86
N TRP A 68 -7.60 -28.59 52.03
CA TRP A 68 -7.43 -27.54 51.02
C TRP A 68 -6.34 -27.81 50.02
N VAL A 69 -5.56 -28.91 50.17
CA VAL A 69 -4.46 -29.25 49.25
C VAL A 69 -4.99 -29.48 47.84
N TRP A 70 -6.09 -30.22 47.70
CA TRP A 70 -6.70 -30.51 46.40
C TRP A 70 -7.26 -29.26 45.71
N ALA A 71 -7.87 -28.36 46.50
CA ALA A 71 -8.34 -27.09 45.96
C ALA A 71 -7.19 -26.21 45.49
N ALA A 72 -6.08 -26.17 46.24
CA ALA A 72 -4.88 -25.45 45.86
C ALA A 72 -4.24 -26.03 44.58
N LEU A 73 -4.12 -27.35 44.46
CA LEU A 73 -3.60 -28.00 43.27
C LEU A 73 -4.47 -27.78 42.03
N ALA A 74 -5.79 -27.87 42.15
CA ALA A 74 -6.70 -27.63 41.06
C ALA A 74 -6.65 -26.14 40.59
N THR A 75 -6.58 -25.19 41.54
CA THR A 75 -6.42 -23.79 41.25
C THR A 75 -5.09 -23.49 40.58
N TRP A 76 -4.00 -24.09 41.04
CA TRP A 76 -2.67 -23.98 40.46
C TRP A 76 -2.67 -24.52 39.03
N THR A 77 -3.29 -25.68 38.77
CA THR A 77 -3.41 -26.25 37.41
C THR A 77 -4.19 -25.32 36.50
N ALA A 78 -5.28 -24.74 36.97
CA ALA A 78 -6.05 -23.75 36.21
C ALA A 78 -5.22 -22.50 35.87
N LEU A 79 -4.45 -21.98 36.82
CA LEU A 79 -3.53 -20.86 36.60
C LEU A 79 -2.46 -21.20 35.56
N MET A 80 -1.88 -22.41 35.62
CA MET A 80 -0.87 -22.85 34.65
C MET A 80 -1.40 -22.96 33.23
N LEU A 81 -2.70 -23.16 33.03
CA LEU A 81 -3.33 -23.15 31.71
C LEU A 81 -3.60 -21.73 31.19
N VAL A 82 -3.85 -20.77 32.09
CA VAL A 82 -4.22 -19.40 31.73
C VAL A 82 -2.98 -18.50 31.59
N LEU A 83 -1.99 -18.63 32.46
CA LEU A 83 -0.80 -17.79 32.50
C LEU A 83 0.00 -17.78 31.18
N PRO A 84 0.22 -18.91 30.48
CA PRO A 84 0.90 -18.89 29.20
C PRO A 84 0.18 -18.06 28.15
N GLY A 85 -1.16 -18.11 28.10
CA GLY A 85 -1.97 -17.29 27.19
C GLY A 85 -1.83 -15.79 27.45
N ILE A 86 -1.84 -15.40 28.73
CA ILE A 86 -1.61 -14.01 29.14
C ILE A 86 -0.19 -13.58 28.80
N HIS A 87 0.80 -14.41 29.14
CA HIS A 87 2.21 -14.13 28.86
C HIS A 87 2.47 -13.95 27.36
N PHE A 88 1.93 -14.85 26.55
CA PHE A 88 2.01 -14.78 25.10
C PHE A 88 1.38 -13.49 24.56
N GLY A 89 0.17 -13.13 25.01
CA GLY A 89 -0.50 -11.91 24.60
C GLY A 89 0.26 -10.64 24.99
N LEU A 90 0.84 -10.59 26.18
CA LEU A 90 1.64 -9.46 26.64
C LEU A 90 2.97 -9.35 25.86
N SER A 91 3.61 -10.48 25.57
CA SER A 91 4.84 -10.56 24.80
C SER A 91 4.60 -10.11 23.34
N ASP A 92 3.55 -10.63 22.71
CA ASP A 92 3.15 -10.24 21.34
C ASP A 92 2.81 -8.74 21.27
N TYR A 93 2.07 -8.22 22.25
CA TYR A 93 1.80 -6.77 22.35
C TYR A 93 3.06 -5.94 22.47
N LYS A 94 4.02 -6.36 23.35
CA LYS A 94 5.28 -5.66 23.54
C LYS A 94 6.10 -5.64 22.25
N PHE A 95 6.14 -6.75 21.55
CA PHE A 95 6.81 -6.89 20.26
C PHE A 95 6.16 -5.98 19.21
N GLU A 96 4.83 -6.04 19.04
CA GLU A 96 4.10 -5.22 18.09
C GLU A 96 4.27 -3.71 18.35
N LYS A 97 4.21 -3.32 19.63
CA LYS A 97 4.40 -1.92 20.03
C LYS A 97 5.84 -1.43 19.78
N LYS A 98 6.84 -2.27 20.11
CA LYS A 98 8.26 -1.92 19.91
C LYS A 98 8.58 -1.66 18.44
N HIS A 99 8.00 -2.44 17.54
CA HIS A 99 8.28 -2.36 16.11
C HIS A 99 7.24 -1.54 15.33
N GLY A 100 6.30 -0.88 16.02
CA GLY A 100 5.21 -0.13 15.37
C GLY A 100 4.40 -0.98 14.37
N SER A 101 4.38 -2.31 14.59
CA SER A 101 3.82 -3.22 13.59
C SER A 101 2.31 -3.08 13.48
N LYS A 102 1.80 -3.12 12.26
CA LYS A 102 0.38 -3.19 11.93
C LYS A 102 0.14 -4.37 11.02
N LYS A 103 -1.09 -4.86 11.01
CA LYS A 103 -1.49 -5.91 10.08
C LYS A 103 -2.39 -5.29 9.03
N ARG A 104 -2.00 -5.46 7.80
CA ARG A 104 -2.70 -4.99 6.62
C ARG A 104 -3.49 -6.14 6.01
N ILE A 105 -4.73 -5.88 5.65
CA ILE A 105 -5.62 -6.84 5.00
C ILE A 105 -6.01 -6.23 3.67
N ASN A 106 -5.68 -6.91 2.60
CA ASN A 106 -5.99 -6.48 1.25
C ASN A 106 -6.35 -7.68 0.34
N GLN A 107 -6.49 -7.41 -0.92
CA GLN A 107 -6.83 -8.39 -1.95
C GLN A 107 -5.82 -9.55 -2.02
N GLY A 108 -4.52 -9.29 -1.89
CA GLY A 108 -3.47 -10.32 -1.98
C GLY A 108 -3.34 -11.19 -0.74
N GLY A 109 -3.80 -10.73 0.42
CA GLY A 109 -3.66 -11.49 1.66
C GLY A 109 -3.61 -10.64 2.91
N ILE A 110 -2.86 -11.16 3.89
CA ILE A 110 -2.61 -10.49 5.15
C ILE A 110 -1.12 -10.25 5.26
N SER A 111 -0.76 -9.00 5.43
CA SER A 111 0.63 -8.59 5.57
C SER A 111 0.88 -8.01 6.96
N LYS A 112 2.03 -8.31 7.52
CA LYS A 112 2.55 -7.64 8.70
C LYS A 112 3.48 -6.53 8.24
N VAL A 113 3.13 -5.30 8.52
CA VAL A 113 3.91 -4.12 8.16
C VAL A 113 4.53 -3.51 9.41
N TRP A 114 5.77 -3.08 9.31
CA TRP A 114 6.50 -2.41 10.38
C TRP A 114 6.68 -0.94 10.04
N CYS A 115 6.72 -0.14 11.10
CA CYS A 115 7.03 1.27 11.02
C CYS A 115 8.45 1.49 11.55
N ASP A 116 9.29 2.16 10.80
CA ASP A 116 10.61 2.61 11.30
C ASP A 116 10.50 3.88 12.14
N ALA A 117 11.64 4.39 12.59
CA ALA A 117 11.71 5.60 13.41
C ALA A 117 11.20 6.85 12.65
N ASP A 118 11.27 6.83 11.32
CA ASP A 118 10.84 7.93 10.45
C ASP A 118 9.36 7.84 10.05
N GLY A 119 8.64 6.81 10.54
CA GLY A 119 7.22 6.61 10.25
C GLY A 119 6.94 5.82 8.97
N ARG A 120 7.97 5.25 8.32
CA ARG A 120 7.84 4.46 7.10
C ARG A 120 7.36 3.05 7.40
N TYR A 121 6.45 2.53 6.57
CA TYR A 121 5.96 1.17 6.70
C TYR A 121 6.69 0.24 5.73
N PHE A 122 7.20 -0.87 6.27
CA PHE A 122 7.81 -1.94 5.48
C PHE A 122 7.01 -3.22 5.66
N CYS A 123 6.72 -3.90 4.55
CA CYS A 123 6.15 -5.24 4.62
C CYS A 123 7.22 -6.20 5.13
N HIS A 124 6.98 -6.80 6.30
CA HIS A 124 7.88 -7.79 6.87
C HIS A 124 7.48 -9.21 6.46
N LEU A 125 6.19 -9.47 6.41
CA LEU A 125 5.66 -10.79 6.17
C LEU A 125 4.30 -10.67 5.48
N SER A 126 4.13 -11.35 4.36
CA SER A 126 2.88 -11.44 3.64
C SER A 126 2.40 -12.89 3.57
N TRP A 127 1.10 -13.10 3.80
CA TRP A 127 0.45 -14.38 3.74
C TRP A 127 -0.68 -14.31 2.72
N PRO A 128 -0.53 -14.99 1.56
CA PRO A 128 -1.60 -15.07 0.57
C PRO A 128 -2.82 -15.77 1.17
N TRP A 129 -3.99 -15.45 0.66
CA TRP A 129 -5.24 -16.04 1.14
C TRP A 129 -5.28 -17.57 1.05
N THR A 130 -4.53 -18.16 0.12
CA THR A 130 -4.37 -19.63 -0.03
C THR A 130 -3.75 -20.30 1.18
N HIS A 131 -2.91 -19.59 1.93
CA HIS A 131 -2.26 -20.09 3.14
C HIS A 131 -3.15 -19.99 4.39
N ILE A 132 -4.27 -19.28 4.31
CA ILE A 132 -5.18 -19.11 5.45
C ILE A 132 -6.07 -20.34 5.59
N LYS A 133 -5.96 -20.99 6.74
CA LYS A 133 -6.68 -22.23 7.03
C LYS A 133 -7.92 -22.00 7.90
N ARG A 134 -7.89 -21.02 8.79
CA ARG A 134 -9.00 -20.73 9.70
C ARG A 134 -9.05 -19.24 10.03
N VAL A 135 -10.25 -18.71 10.18
CA VAL A 135 -10.50 -17.36 10.67
C VAL A 135 -11.56 -17.42 11.76
N TYR A 136 -11.31 -16.72 12.85
CA TYR A 136 -12.23 -16.60 14.00
C TYR A 136 -12.60 -15.12 14.15
N PHE A 137 -13.90 -14.84 14.02
CA PHE A 137 -14.43 -13.49 14.13
C PHE A 137 -14.99 -13.23 15.51
N TYR A 138 -14.57 -12.16 16.14
CA TYR A 138 -15.06 -11.65 17.41
C TYR A 138 -15.48 -10.18 17.24
N ASN A 139 -16.24 -9.64 18.18
CA ASN A 139 -16.78 -8.28 18.06
C ASN A 139 -15.73 -7.16 18.02
N ARG A 140 -14.51 -7.41 18.49
CA ARG A 140 -13.46 -6.38 18.59
C ARG A 140 -12.12 -6.81 18.04
N PHE A 141 -12.01 -8.03 17.55
CA PHE A 141 -10.79 -8.58 16.98
C PHE A 141 -11.11 -9.80 16.11
N VAL A 142 -10.16 -10.13 15.28
CA VAL A 142 -10.19 -11.33 14.45
C VAL A 142 -8.91 -12.13 14.71
N VAL A 143 -9.00 -13.44 14.76
CA VAL A 143 -7.83 -14.32 14.80
C VAL A 143 -7.76 -15.13 13.53
N ILE A 144 -6.63 -15.08 12.86
CA ILE A 144 -6.35 -15.74 11.60
C ILE A 144 -5.26 -16.78 11.84
N VAL A 145 -5.48 -17.98 11.32
CA VAL A 145 -4.51 -19.05 11.35
C VAL A 145 -4.04 -19.29 9.91
N ALA A 146 -2.80 -18.97 9.65
CA ALA A 146 -2.12 -19.28 8.40
C ALA A 146 -1.15 -20.45 8.59
N VAL A 147 -0.84 -21.16 7.50
CA VAL A 147 0.14 -22.24 7.47
C VAL A 147 1.17 -21.91 6.42
N ASN A 148 2.45 -21.84 6.78
CA ASN A 148 3.51 -21.59 5.82
C ASN A 148 3.82 -22.83 4.96
N ASP A 149 4.70 -22.67 3.97
CA ASP A 149 5.11 -23.75 3.05
C ASP A 149 5.77 -24.95 3.77
N LYS A 150 6.31 -24.71 4.97
CA LYS A 150 6.89 -25.74 5.85
C LYS A 150 5.86 -26.43 6.76
N GLY A 151 4.57 -26.09 6.61
CA GLY A 151 3.50 -26.64 7.44
C GLY A 151 3.37 -26.03 8.84
N LEU A 152 4.18 -25.01 9.18
CA LEU A 152 4.12 -24.35 10.48
C LEU A 152 2.90 -23.42 10.56
N LYS A 153 2.17 -23.51 11.66
CA LYS A 153 1.00 -22.66 11.93
C LYS A 153 1.43 -21.34 12.52
N CYS A 154 0.99 -20.27 11.91
CA CYS A 154 1.16 -18.90 12.40
C CYS A 154 -0.20 -18.33 12.78
N TRP A 155 -0.25 -17.62 13.89
CA TRP A 155 -1.46 -17.04 14.44
C TRP A 155 -1.36 -15.51 14.41
N TYR A 156 -2.39 -14.87 13.87
CA TYR A 156 -2.48 -13.42 13.79
C TYR A 156 -3.71 -12.93 14.50
N LEU A 157 -3.51 -12.11 15.53
CA LEU A 157 -4.59 -11.38 16.18
C LEU A 157 -4.68 -10.01 15.54
N LEU A 158 -5.87 -9.65 15.07
CA LEU A 158 -6.19 -8.41 14.38
C LEU A 158 -7.21 -7.63 15.22
N PRO A 159 -6.77 -6.72 16.09
CA PRO A 159 -7.69 -5.79 16.74
C PRO A 159 -8.35 -4.91 15.70
N THR A 160 -9.64 -4.68 15.80
CA THR A 160 -10.37 -3.85 14.85
C THR A 160 -11.40 -2.96 15.54
N ALA A 161 -11.46 -1.70 15.12
CA ALA A 161 -12.53 -0.77 15.49
C ALA A 161 -13.77 -0.92 14.58
N LYS A 162 -13.59 -1.56 13.40
CA LYS A 162 -14.62 -1.76 12.39
C LYS A 162 -14.83 -3.26 12.11
N PRO A 163 -15.44 -4.03 13.03
CA PRO A 163 -15.53 -5.48 12.93
C PRO A 163 -16.31 -5.94 11.70
N TYR A 164 -17.34 -5.21 11.31
CA TYR A 164 -18.15 -5.53 10.15
C TYR A 164 -17.35 -5.42 8.84
N GLU A 165 -16.65 -4.32 8.64
CA GLU A 165 -15.80 -4.11 7.46
C GLU A 165 -14.66 -5.14 7.39
N CYS A 166 -14.01 -5.39 8.53
CA CYS A 166 -12.97 -6.39 8.64
C CYS A 166 -13.49 -7.78 8.23
N ARG A 167 -14.66 -8.16 8.74
CA ARG A 167 -15.31 -9.43 8.39
C ARG A 167 -15.63 -9.50 6.90
N LYS A 168 -16.22 -8.44 6.35
CA LYS A 168 -16.57 -8.34 4.92
C LYS A 168 -15.36 -8.55 4.03
N THR A 169 -14.27 -7.82 4.29
CA THR A 169 -13.01 -7.91 3.54
C THR A 169 -12.41 -9.32 3.60
N ILE A 170 -12.26 -9.87 4.81
CA ILE A 170 -11.67 -11.20 5.01
C ILE A 170 -12.52 -12.28 4.35
N MET A 171 -13.84 -12.24 4.54
CA MET A 171 -14.74 -13.25 4.00
C MET A 171 -14.75 -13.26 2.47
N HIS A 172 -14.74 -12.08 1.86
CA HIS A 172 -14.71 -11.95 0.41
C HIS A 172 -13.44 -12.59 -0.20
N TYR A 173 -12.26 -12.13 0.20
CA TYR A 173 -11.01 -12.60 -0.39
C TYR A 173 -10.66 -14.04 -0.01
N TRP A 174 -10.98 -14.46 1.22
CA TRP A 174 -10.78 -15.84 1.61
C TRP A 174 -11.72 -16.79 0.85
N TRP A 175 -12.98 -16.39 0.60
CA TRP A 175 -13.91 -17.15 -0.22
C TRP A 175 -13.39 -17.30 -1.66
N LEU A 176 -12.92 -16.22 -2.30
CA LEU A 176 -12.31 -16.28 -3.63
C LEU A 176 -11.17 -17.29 -3.67
N SER A 177 -10.29 -17.26 -2.70
CA SER A 177 -9.16 -18.19 -2.61
C SER A 177 -9.59 -19.66 -2.46
N THR A 178 -10.68 -19.95 -1.75
CA THR A 178 -11.20 -21.33 -1.61
C THR A 178 -11.82 -21.87 -2.88
N LYS A 179 -12.18 -21.02 -3.81
CA LYS A 179 -12.71 -21.38 -5.15
C LYS A 179 -11.60 -21.50 -6.20
N GLY A 180 -10.34 -21.40 -5.79
CA GLY A 180 -9.21 -21.37 -6.72
C GLY A 180 -9.10 -20.06 -7.50
N ILE A 181 -9.95 -19.07 -7.19
CA ILE A 181 -9.82 -17.72 -7.69
C ILE A 181 -8.77 -17.05 -6.81
N SER A 182 -7.51 -17.24 -7.15
CA SER A 182 -6.45 -16.45 -6.53
C SER A 182 -6.67 -15.01 -6.94
N PRO A 183 -6.73 -14.05 -6.00
CA PRO A 183 -6.55 -12.67 -6.40
C PRO A 183 -5.17 -12.64 -7.09
N GLU A 184 -5.20 -12.35 -8.37
CA GLU A 184 -4.00 -12.45 -9.22
C GLU A 184 -2.90 -11.47 -8.82
N ASN A 185 -3.20 -10.59 -7.88
CA ASN A 185 -2.31 -9.54 -7.41
C ASN A 185 -1.90 -9.80 -5.97
N GLN A 186 -0.78 -10.48 -5.79
CA GLN A 186 -0.08 -10.37 -4.52
C GLN A 186 0.41 -8.92 -4.35
N PRO A 187 0.32 -8.36 -3.12
CA PRO A 187 0.89 -7.03 -2.89
C PRO A 187 2.37 -7.06 -3.21
N SER A 188 2.79 -6.11 -4.02
CA SER A 188 4.20 -5.95 -4.39
C SER A 188 4.80 -4.82 -3.56
N TYR A 189 5.94 -5.09 -2.92
CA TYR A 189 6.67 -4.13 -2.10
C TYR A 189 8.15 -4.19 -2.43
N TYR A 190 8.80 -3.07 -2.38
CA TYR A 190 10.25 -3.05 -2.41
C TYR A 190 10.85 -3.75 -1.19
N SER A 191 11.95 -4.47 -1.37
CA SER A 191 12.85 -4.78 -0.27
C SER A 191 13.45 -3.47 0.28
N LYS A 192 14.03 -3.54 1.47
CA LYS A 192 14.67 -2.37 2.07
C LYS A 192 15.80 -1.83 1.20
N GLU A 193 16.55 -2.73 0.59
CA GLU A 193 17.68 -2.45 -0.30
C GLU A 193 17.22 -1.82 -1.61
N GLU A 194 16.17 -2.37 -2.24
CA GLU A 194 15.58 -1.82 -3.46
C GLU A 194 15.04 -0.42 -3.22
N ARG A 195 14.27 -0.23 -2.13
CA ARG A 195 13.75 1.07 -1.76
C ARG A 195 14.86 2.11 -1.60
N LYS A 196 15.91 1.76 -0.86
CA LYS A 196 17.07 2.64 -0.68
C LYS A 196 17.75 2.99 -2.00
N ALA A 197 17.85 2.04 -2.94
CA ALA A 197 18.41 2.31 -4.26
C ALA A 197 17.56 3.32 -5.04
N VAL A 198 16.23 3.20 -5.00
CA VAL A 198 15.29 4.15 -5.63
C VAL A 198 15.39 5.54 -4.96
N GLU A 199 15.37 5.60 -3.63
CA GLU A 199 15.53 6.86 -2.88
C GLU A 199 16.85 7.55 -3.19
N ASN A 200 17.95 6.82 -3.24
CA ASN A 200 19.27 7.36 -3.60
C ASN A 200 19.29 7.88 -5.05
N PHE A 201 18.64 7.17 -5.96
CA PHE A 201 18.53 7.61 -7.35
C PHE A 201 17.75 8.92 -7.46
N ILE A 202 16.60 9.01 -6.77
CA ILE A 202 15.79 10.24 -6.71
C ILE A 202 16.64 11.40 -6.18
N ALA A 203 17.32 11.21 -5.05
CA ALA A 203 18.17 12.22 -4.45
C ALA A 203 19.29 12.71 -5.39
N THR A 204 19.89 11.80 -6.16
CA THR A 204 21.00 12.11 -7.06
C THR A 204 20.53 12.81 -8.35
N ARG A 205 19.40 12.38 -8.92
CA ARG A 205 18.94 12.84 -10.24
C ARG A 205 17.99 14.03 -10.15
N PHE A 206 17.06 13.99 -9.22
CA PHE A 206 16.04 15.03 -9.09
C PHE A 206 16.38 16.03 -7.98
N GLY A 207 17.03 15.61 -6.93
CA GLY A 207 17.41 16.39 -5.76
C GLY A 207 16.97 15.75 -4.47
N GLN A 208 17.50 16.22 -3.34
CA GLN A 208 17.13 15.71 -2.02
C GLN A 208 15.67 16.02 -1.72
N PRO A 209 14.86 15.02 -1.36
CA PRO A 209 13.50 15.26 -0.93
C PRO A 209 13.46 16.13 0.32
N SER A 210 12.69 17.20 0.29
CA SER A 210 12.39 18.02 1.47
C SER A 210 11.38 17.34 2.39
N ARG A 211 10.49 16.53 1.79
CA ARG A 211 9.42 15.81 2.48
C ARG A 211 9.10 14.52 1.75
N ILE A 212 8.71 13.48 2.53
CA ILE A 212 8.09 12.27 2.00
C ILE A 212 6.68 12.17 2.58
N ILE A 213 5.68 12.10 1.71
CA ILE A 213 4.28 11.84 2.08
C ILE A 213 4.05 10.34 1.97
N TYR A 214 3.95 9.69 3.11
CA TYR A 214 3.72 8.25 3.18
C TYR A 214 2.31 7.90 2.75
N ASP A 215 2.18 6.76 2.05
CA ASP A 215 0.86 6.22 1.71
C ASP A 215 0.14 5.80 2.98
N ARG A 216 -1.02 6.39 3.22
CA ARG A 216 -1.95 6.05 4.30
C ARG A 216 -3.11 5.22 3.81
N TYR A 217 -3.26 5.11 2.50
CA TYR A 217 -4.28 4.30 1.86
C TYR A 217 -3.80 2.87 1.77
N LEU A 218 -4.72 1.95 2.03
CA LEU A 218 -4.45 0.52 2.17
C LEU A 218 -4.50 -0.18 0.81
N ALA A 219 -3.83 0.35 -0.18
CA ALA A 219 -3.75 -0.23 -1.49
C ALA A 219 -2.80 -1.45 -1.52
N ASP A 220 -2.81 -2.17 -2.63
CA ASP A 220 -1.94 -3.32 -2.84
C ASP A 220 -0.48 -2.92 -3.11
N LEU A 221 -0.25 -1.63 -3.37
CA LEU A 221 1.05 -1.00 -3.44
C LEU A 221 1.17 0.09 -2.38
N ASP A 222 2.30 0.16 -1.68
CA ASP A 222 2.65 1.30 -0.82
C ASP A 222 3.32 2.34 -1.70
N ILE A 223 2.59 3.37 -2.10
CA ILE A 223 3.08 4.42 -2.98
C ILE A 223 3.30 5.69 -2.18
N ASP A 224 4.51 5.88 -1.72
CA ASP A 224 4.93 7.12 -1.10
C ASP A 224 5.27 8.17 -2.15
N LEU A 225 5.21 9.42 -1.76
CA LEU A 225 5.55 10.55 -2.62
C LEU A 225 6.71 11.35 -2.03
N ALA A 226 7.81 11.41 -2.75
CA ALA A 226 8.96 12.25 -2.43
C ALA A 226 8.78 13.62 -3.07
N ILE A 227 8.79 14.66 -2.28
CA ILE A 227 8.68 16.07 -2.72
C ILE A 227 10.06 16.70 -2.67
N ILE A 228 10.49 17.26 -3.79
CA ILE A 228 11.73 18.00 -3.93
C ILE A 228 11.38 19.46 -4.24
N ASN A 229 11.91 20.36 -3.42
CA ASN A 229 11.64 21.79 -3.53
C ASN A 229 12.30 22.45 -4.75
N PRO A 230 11.74 23.55 -5.26
CA PRO A 230 12.38 24.34 -6.30
C PRO A 230 13.79 24.77 -5.91
N SER A 231 14.66 24.85 -6.90
CA SER A 231 16.01 25.38 -6.78
C SER A 231 16.27 26.44 -7.86
N LYS A 232 17.43 27.10 -7.83
CA LYS A 232 17.80 28.08 -8.86
C LYS A 232 17.86 27.45 -10.27
N ASP A 233 18.34 26.20 -10.35
CA ASP A 233 18.49 25.49 -11.62
C ASP A 233 17.21 24.77 -12.05
N LYS A 234 16.34 24.44 -11.08
CA LYS A 234 15.07 23.76 -11.28
C LYS A 234 13.96 24.53 -10.57
N PRO A 235 13.41 25.60 -11.18
CA PRO A 235 12.44 26.49 -10.55
C PRO A 235 11.03 25.88 -10.53
N TYR A 236 10.91 24.64 -10.11
CA TYR A 236 9.67 23.86 -10.00
C TYR A 236 9.79 22.81 -8.92
N TYR A 237 8.67 22.41 -8.35
CA TYR A 237 8.61 21.21 -7.51
C TYR A 237 8.76 19.96 -8.37
N THR A 238 9.49 18.97 -7.87
CA THR A 238 9.50 17.63 -8.44
C THR A 238 8.87 16.69 -7.44
N VAL A 239 7.86 15.92 -7.88
CA VAL A 239 7.20 14.90 -7.07
C VAL A 239 7.47 13.55 -7.70
N CYS A 240 8.06 12.63 -6.93
CA CYS A 240 8.36 11.27 -7.39
C CYS A 240 7.59 10.25 -6.55
N THR A 241 7.09 9.18 -7.17
CA THR A 241 6.60 8.02 -6.43
C THR A 241 7.77 7.20 -5.89
N ILE A 242 7.54 6.48 -4.79
CA ILE A 242 8.42 5.46 -4.25
C ILE A 242 7.55 4.26 -3.89
N GLY A 243 7.67 3.17 -4.61
CA GLY A 243 6.88 1.97 -4.39
C GLY A 243 6.08 1.48 -5.60
N ALA A 244 5.80 2.34 -6.57
CA ALA A 244 5.10 1.96 -7.80
C ALA A 244 5.86 0.88 -8.58
N GLY A 245 7.17 1.03 -8.71
CA GLY A 245 8.05 0.08 -9.38
C GLY A 245 8.30 -1.21 -8.60
N ALA A 246 7.70 -1.41 -7.44
CA ALA A 246 7.70 -2.71 -6.77
C ALA A 246 6.91 -3.76 -7.56
N TYR A 247 5.88 -3.33 -8.29
CA TYR A 247 5.14 -4.19 -9.20
C TYR A 247 5.91 -4.39 -10.52
N VAL A 248 6.03 -5.65 -10.96
CA VAL A 248 6.65 -6.03 -12.22
C VAL A 248 5.56 -6.19 -13.27
N MET A 249 5.49 -5.25 -14.20
CA MET A 249 4.50 -5.28 -15.27
C MET A 249 4.84 -6.34 -16.33
N GLY A 250 3.81 -7.00 -16.85
CA GLY A 250 3.97 -7.90 -17.99
C GLY A 250 4.23 -7.12 -19.27
N VAL A 251 5.45 -7.23 -19.83
CA VAL A 251 5.76 -6.58 -21.10
C VAL A 251 5.08 -7.33 -22.24
N PRO A 252 4.32 -6.69 -23.12
CA PRO A 252 3.77 -7.31 -24.31
C PRO A 252 4.88 -7.92 -25.20
N TYR A 253 4.64 -9.12 -25.71
CA TYR A 253 5.66 -9.88 -26.48
C TYR A 253 6.33 -9.07 -27.58
N LYS A 254 5.57 -8.21 -28.28
CA LYS A 254 6.09 -7.36 -29.35
C LYS A 254 7.07 -6.28 -28.88
N LEU A 255 7.06 -5.95 -27.59
CA LEU A 255 7.86 -4.89 -26.98
C LEU A 255 9.01 -5.45 -26.11
N HIS A 256 9.16 -6.77 -26.04
CA HIS A 256 10.10 -7.42 -25.11
C HIS A 256 11.55 -6.97 -25.26
N GLN A 257 11.97 -6.62 -26.48
CA GLN A 257 13.37 -6.20 -26.72
C GLN A 257 13.63 -4.72 -26.40
N GLU A 258 12.59 -3.88 -26.43
CA GLU A 258 12.73 -2.41 -26.39
C GLU A 258 12.39 -1.81 -25.02
N CYS A 259 11.57 -2.49 -24.22
CA CYS A 259 10.96 -1.89 -23.04
C CYS A 259 11.29 -2.61 -21.72
N HIS A 260 12.38 -3.34 -21.60
CA HIS A 260 12.78 -3.99 -20.34
C HIS A 260 12.99 -2.99 -19.19
N ALA A 261 13.48 -1.80 -19.49
CA ALA A 261 13.72 -0.76 -18.49
C ALA A 261 12.42 -0.23 -17.85
N GLU A 262 11.29 -0.33 -18.55
CA GLU A 262 9.99 0.15 -18.11
C GLU A 262 9.13 -0.94 -17.47
N GLN A 263 9.64 -2.16 -17.33
CA GLN A 263 8.92 -3.26 -16.69
C GLN A 263 8.59 -3.00 -15.22
N ARG A 264 9.42 -2.20 -14.57
CA ARG A 264 9.21 -1.67 -13.22
C ARG A 264 9.32 -0.15 -13.32
N THR A 265 8.29 0.59 -12.91
CA THR A 265 8.20 2.03 -13.19
C THR A 265 7.81 2.81 -11.96
N GLU A 266 8.61 3.82 -11.63
CA GLU A 266 8.24 4.94 -10.78
C GLU A 266 7.76 6.10 -11.63
N TYR A 267 6.94 6.97 -11.05
CA TYR A 267 6.41 8.12 -11.74
C TYR A 267 6.99 9.42 -11.17
N VAL A 268 7.14 10.41 -12.04
CA VAL A 268 7.57 11.75 -11.65
C VAL A 268 6.65 12.78 -12.29
N THR A 269 6.35 13.85 -11.59
CA THR A 269 5.69 15.04 -12.16
C THR A 269 6.36 16.30 -11.68
N TYR A 270 6.20 17.38 -12.47
CA TYR A 270 6.74 18.69 -12.15
C TYR A 270 5.59 19.68 -11.96
N LEU A 271 5.66 20.42 -10.85
CA LEU A 271 4.61 21.37 -10.46
C LEU A 271 5.22 22.77 -10.32
N PRO A 272 4.50 23.84 -10.70
CA PRO A 272 5.01 25.19 -10.58
C PRO A 272 5.26 25.59 -9.12
N PRO A 273 6.20 26.53 -8.86
CA PRO A 273 6.59 26.89 -7.50
C PRO A 273 5.44 27.40 -6.65
N GLU A 274 4.48 28.08 -7.26
CA GLU A 274 3.28 28.59 -6.60
C GLU A 274 2.32 27.50 -6.11
N TRP A 275 2.51 26.26 -6.55
CA TRP A 275 1.71 25.10 -6.11
C TRP A 275 1.90 24.76 -4.65
N ASN A 276 3.04 25.17 -4.07
CA ASN A 276 3.38 24.95 -2.67
C ASN A 276 3.20 23.49 -2.21
N ALA A 277 3.76 22.56 -2.98
CA ALA A 277 3.61 21.12 -2.75
C ALA A 277 4.07 20.65 -1.34
N GLU A 278 4.92 21.45 -0.69
CA GLU A 278 5.43 21.14 0.66
C GLU A 278 4.36 21.32 1.74
N SER A 279 3.45 22.28 1.58
CA SER A 279 2.39 22.59 2.56
C SER A 279 1.12 21.81 2.36
N ILE A 280 1.00 21.02 1.27
CA ILE A 280 -0.22 20.28 0.97
C ILE A 280 -0.49 19.24 2.06
N SER A 281 -1.61 19.39 2.74
CA SER A 281 -2.24 18.31 3.49
C SER A 281 -3.03 17.46 2.50
N LEU A 282 -2.99 16.13 2.63
CA LEU A 282 -3.77 15.20 1.81
C LEU A 282 -5.30 15.37 2.01
N GLU A 283 -5.71 16.26 2.90
CA GLU A 283 -7.10 16.59 3.19
C GLU A 283 -7.62 17.77 2.35
N GLU A 284 -6.71 18.51 1.66
CA GLU A 284 -7.06 19.61 0.77
C GLU A 284 -7.21 19.12 -0.67
N GLU A 285 -8.39 18.66 -1.06
CA GLU A 285 -8.69 18.10 -2.39
C GLU A 285 -8.26 19.03 -3.56
N ARG A 286 -8.30 20.34 -3.37
CA ARG A 286 -7.98 21.32 -4.43
C ARG A 286 -6.53 21.25 -4.92
N ASN A 287 -5.61 20.94 -4.03
CA ASN A 287 -4.17 21.01 -4.30
C ASN A 287 -3.50 19.65 -4.35
N SER A 288 -4.16 18.57 -3.85
CA SER A 288 -3.60 17.22 -3.80
C SER A 288 -3.79 16.43 -5.09
N TRP A 289 -4.69 16.85 -5.99
CA TRP A 289 -5.09 16.06 -7.14
C TRP A 289 -3.92 15.52 -8.01
N PRO A 290 -2.81 16.23 -8.27
CA PRO A 290 -1.72 15.66 -9.07
C PRO A 290 -1.09 14.45 -8.37
N MET A 291 -0.96 14.53 -7.04
CA MET A 291 -0.40 13.45 -6.22
C MET A 291 -1.35 12.26 -6.12
N ASP A 292 -2.65 12.53 -6.02
CA ASP A 292 -3.67 11.49 -5.99
C ASP A 292 -3.73 10.74 -7.33
N ILE A 293 -3.67 11.48 -8.45
CA ILE A 293 -3.60 10.88 -9.79
C ILE A 293 -2.32 10.06 -9.99
N MET A 294 -1.17 10.52 -9.48
CA MET A 294 0.06 9.72 -9.52
C MET A 294 -0.12 8.37 -8.82
N ARG A 295 -0.76 8.35 -7.65
CA ARG A 295 -1.04 7.11 -6.92
C ARG A 295 -2.04 6.23 -7.65
N ILE A 296 -3.12 6.81 -8.16
CA ILE A 296 -4.15 6.08 -8.92
C ILE A 296 -3.53 5.42 -10.15
N CYS A 297 -2.80 6.15 -10.98
CA CYS A 297 -2.15 5.60 -12.17
C CYS A 297 -1.14 4.49 -11.85
N ALA A 298 -0.39 4.64 -10.75
CA ALA A 298 0.54 3.62 -10.32
C ALA A 298 -0.18 2.33 -9.84
N GLN A 299 -1.34 2.46 -9.21
CA GLN A 299 -2.18 1.33 -8.80
C GLN A 299 -2.89 0.68 -9.98
N GLU A 300 -3.38 1.47 -10.94
CA GLU A 300 -4.06 0.94 -12.13
C GLU A 300 -3.17 0.01 -12.94
N ALA A 301 -1.87 0.30 -13.05
CA ALA A 301 -0.92 -0.59 -13.73
C ALA A 301 -0.92 -2.01 -13.13
N GLN A 302 -1.06 -2.12 -11.81
CA GLN A 302 -1.18 -3.41 -11.12
C GLN A 302 -2.57 -4.01 -11.22
N LEU A 303 -3.62 -3.22 -11.01
CA LEU A 303 -5.00 -3.69 -10.98
C LEU A 303 -5.46 -4.20 -12.36
N ASP A 304 -5.16 -3.45 -13.39
CA ASP A 304 -5.57 -3.74 -14.77
C ASP A 304 -4.54 -4.59 -15.52
N LYS A 305 -3.41 -4.91 -14.89
CA LYS A 305 -2.28 -5.64 -15.50
C LYS A 305 -1.82 -5.00 -16.81
N THR A 306 -1.85 -3.69 -16.83
CA THR A 306 -1.51 -2.92 -18.01
C THR A 306 -0.04 -2.54 -17.98
N PHE A 307 0.62 -2.71 -19.12
CA PHE A 307 1.97 -2.22 -19.31
C PHE A 307 1.94 -0.71 -19.59
N THR A 308 2.74 0.06 -18.88
CA THR A 308 2.89 1.50 -19.07
C THR A 308 4.26 1.83 -19.66
N MET A 309 4.27 2.72 -20.65
CA MET A 309 5.48 3.13 -21.37
C MET A 309 5.38 4.60 -21.78
N ALA A 310 6.48 5.20 -22.16
CA ALA A 310 6.47 6.54 -22.72
C ALA A 310 5.62 6.62 -24.00
N GLY A 311 4.85 7.68 -24.14
CA GLY A 311 3.90 7.89 -25.24
C GLY A 311 2.49 7.34 -24.98
N ARG A 312 2.27 6.66 -23.84
CA ARG A 312 0.93 6.18 -23.45
C ARG A 312 0.10 7.31 -22.87
N MET A 313 -1.20 7.29 -23.16
CA MET A 313 -2.21 8.14 -22.56
C MET A 313 -3.15 7.33 -21.66
N ILE A 314 -3.46 7.88 -20.49
CA ILE A 314 -4.46 7.35 -19.55
C ILE A 314 -5.55 8.40 -19.46
N ARG A 315 -6.72 8.11 -20.02
CA ARG A 315 -7.83 9.07 -20.17
C ARG A 315 -8.91 8.79 -19.15
N TYR A 316 -9.39 9.84 -18.51
CA TYR A 316 -10.50 9.79 -17.57
C TYR A 316 -11.73 10.50 -18.15
N SER A 317 -12.89 10.13 -17.67
CA SER A 317 -14.17 10.69 -18.16
C SER A 317 -14.47 12.09 -17.64
N GLN A 318 -13.78 12.52 -16.57
CA GLN A 318 -13.98 13.79 -15.90
C GLN A 318 -12.64 14.46 -15.58
N PRO A 319 -12.60 15.78 -15.42
CA PRO A 319 -11.42 16.48 -14.91
C PRO A 319 -10.97 15.93 -13.55
N PHE A 320 -9.67 15.96 -13.30
CA PHE A 320 -9.07 15.45 -12.08
C PHE A 320 -9.51 16.19 -10.82
N ALA A 321 -9.86 17.45 -10.96
CA ALA A 321 -10.42 18.27 -9.89
C ALA A 321 -11.27 19.41 -10.49
N PRO A 322 -12.16 20.04 -9.72
CA PRO A 322 -12.93 21.21 -10.17
C PRO A 322 -12.07 22.42 -10.57
N SER A 323 -10.82 22.44 -10.10
CA SER A 323 -9.87 23.53 -10.35
C SER A 323 -9.03 23.35 -11.61
N THR A 324 -9.21 22.26 -12.38
CA THR A 324 -8.40 21.96 -13.56
C THR A 324 -9.25 21.44 -14.71
N GLU A 325 -8.80 21.70 -15.92
CA GLU A 325 -9.36 21.10 -17.14
C GLU A 325 -8.65 19.79 -17.52
N ALA A 326 -7.60 19.43 -16.79
CA ALA A 326 -6.85 18.20 -17.02
C ALA A 326 -7.71 16.98 -16.70
N GLN A 327 -7.72 16.01 -17.62
CA GLN A 327 -8.43 14.74 -17.47
C GLN A 327 -7.71 13.58 -18.16
N THR A 328 -6.51 13.81 -18.67
CA THR A 328 -5.67 12.80 -19.29
C THR A 328 -4.26 12.92 -18.76
N VAL A 329 -3.66 11.77 -18.41
CA VAL A 329 -2.24 11.66 -18.11
C VAL A 329 -1.53 11.20 -19.37
N PHE A 330 -0.54 11.96 -19.82
CA PHE A 330 0.37 11.56 -20.88
C PHE A 330 1.71 11.17 -20.27
N LEU A 331 2.19 9.97 -20.59
CA LEU A 331 3.46 9.45 -20.07
C LEU A 331 4.60 9.77 -21.02
N THR A 332 5.69 10.34 -20.49
CA THR A 332 6.90 10.65 -21.24
C THR A 332 8.14 10.30 -20.41
N HIS A 333 9.32 10.37 -21.01
CA HIS A 333 10.54 10.28 -20.20
C HIS A 333 10.75 11.56 -19.39
N PRO A 334 11.43 11.48 -18.24
CA PRO A 334 11.64 12.65 -17.39
C PRO A 334 12.59 13.69 -18.02
N LEU A 335 12.45 14.93 -17.57
CA LEU A 335 13.44 15.96 -17.86
C LEU A 335 14.86 15.54 -17.41
N PRO A 336 15.91 15.99 -18.07
CA PRO A 336 15.93 17.03 -19.12
C PRO A 336 15.70 16.52 -20.55
N ASP A 337 15.74 15.21 -20.81
CA ASP A 337 15.57 14.67 -22.15
C ASP A 337 14.35 13.75 -22.24
N LEU A 338 13.26 14.26 -22.81
CA LEU A 338 11.99 13.54 -22.96
C LEU A 338 12.07 12.32 -23.90
N ARG A 339 13.24 12.04 -24.49
CA ARG A 339 13.48 10.92 -25.42
C ARG A 339 14.28 9.80 -24.82
N GLN A 340 14.98 10.04 -23.70
CA GLN A 340 15.87 9.06 -23.10
C GLN A 340 15.26 8.46 -21.82
N PRO A 341 15.23 7.11 -21.73
CA PRO A 341 14.81 6.46 -20.51
C PRO A 341 15.74 6.80 -19.36
N MET A 342 15.17 7.00 -18.19
CA MET A 342 15.89 7.24 -16.96
C MET A 342 15.61 6.08 -16.01
N CYS A 343 16.66 5.37 -15.56
CA CYS A 343 16.51 4.13 -14.80
C CYS A 343 17.41 4.11 -13.57
N ALA A 344 16.86 3.66 -12.46
CA ALA A 344 17.61 3.29 -11.26
C ALA A 344 18.03 1.82 -11.33
N ASN A 345 19.29 1.52 -11.04
CA ASN A 345 19.77 0.16 -10.92
C ASN A 345 19.50 -0.36 -9.51
N LEU A 346 18.81 -1.48 -9.43
CA LEU A 346 18.63 -2.21 -8.17
C LEU A 346 19.79 -3.19 -7.98
N GLN A 347 20.13 -3.51 -6.75
CA GLN A 347 21.23 -4.46 -6.44
C GLN A 347 20.95 -5.88 -6.95
N THR A 348 19.73 -6.18 -7.38
CA THR A 348 19.26 -7.49 -7.83
C THR A 348 19.36 -7.72 -9.35
N SER A 349 20.19 -7.00 -10.06
CA SER A 349 20.30 -7.03 -11.54
C SER A 349 19.04 -6.51 -12.26
N CYS A 350 18.10 -5.93 -11.55
CA CYS A 350 16.88 -5.33 -12.09
C CYS A 350 17.00 -3.82 -12.14
N THR A 351 16.27 -3.20 -13.04
CA THR A 351 16.16 -1.74 -13.17
C THR A 351 14.74 -1.29 -12.87
N VAL A 352 14.61 -0.05 -12.39
CA VAL A 352 13.35 0.65 -12.27
C VAL A 352 13.41 1.88 -13.14
N GLY A 353 12.55 1.96 -14.15
CA GLY A 353 12.39 3.11 -15.01
C GLY A 353 11.64 4.23 -14.31
N PHE A 354 11.83 5.46 -14.79
CA PHE A 354 11.05 6.61 -14.37
C PHE A 354 10.29 7.16 -15.57
N LEU A 355 8.96 7.35 -15.40
CA LEU A 355 8.12 8.00 -16.39
C LEU A 355 7.56 9.30 -15.81
N GLN A 356 7.64 10.36 -16.60
CA GLN A 356 7.02 11.63 -16.25
C GLN A 356 5.54 11.59 -16.60
N MET A 357 4.71 12.04 -15.68
CA MET A 357 3.30 12.30 -15.90
C MET A 357 3.11 13.77 -16.29
N ALA A 358 2.68 14.00 -17.51
CA ALA A 358 2.20 15.29 -17.97
C ALA A 358 0.67 15.27 -17.99
N PHE A 359 0.04 16.26 -17.38
CA PHE A 359 -1.41 16.38 -17.34
C PHE A 359 -1.88 17.21 -18.53
N ILE A 360 -2.85 16.72 -19.27
CA ILE A 360 -3.37 17.37 -20.47
C ILE A 360 -4.89 17.32 -20.51
N THR A 361 -5.49 18.19 -21.31
CA THR A 361 -6.93 18.22 -21.55
C THR A 361 -7.34 17.15 -22.56
N ASN A 362 -8.63 16.85 -22.66
CA ASN A 362 -9.13 15.92 -23.68
C ASN A 362 -8.90 16.44 -25.10
N ALA A 363 -9.07 17.74 -25.32
CA ALA A 363 -8.84 18.33 -26.63
C ALA A 363 -7.39 18.16 -27.10
N GLU A 364 -6.44 18.23 -26.18
CA GLU A 364 -5.03 18.00 -26.45
C GLU A 364 -4.74 16.52 -26.68
N SER A 365 -5.38 15.65 -25.90
CA SER A 365 -5.24 14.19 -26.10
C SER A 365 -5.75 13.74 -27.47
N GLU A 366 -6.82 14.34 -28.00
CA GLU A 366 -7.33 14.05 -29.34
C GLU A 366 -6.30 14.43 -30.44
N LYS A 367 -5.55 15.51 -30.27
CA LYS A 367 -4.47 15.89 -31.21
C LYS A 367 -3.36 14.84 -31.23
N LEU A 368 -3.10 14.17 -30.12
CA LEU A 368 -2.03 13.18 -29.99
C LEU A 368 -2.43 11.78 -30.51
N LEU A 369 -3.72 11.47 -30.57
CA LEU A 369 -4.20 10.14 -31.02
C LEU A 369 -3.76 9.74 -32.42
N ASN A 370 -3.57 10.71 -33.30
CA ASN A 370 -3.19 10.47 -34.70
C ASN A 370 -1.66 10.44 -34.91
N LEU A 371 -0.88 10.63 -33.85
CA LEU A 371 0.58 10.58 -33.90
C LEU A 371 1.10 9.17 -33.57
N PRO A 372 2.24 8.76 -34.11
CA PRO A 372 2.92 7.56 -33.66
C PRO A 372 3.18 7.62 -32.14
N ILE A 373 3.14 6.47 -31.46
CA ILE A 373 3.39 6.43 -30.02
C ILE A 373 4.83 6.85 -29.73
N SER A 374 4.98 8.01 -29.10
CA SER A 374 6.29 8.55 -28.69
C SER A 374 6.13 9.49 -27.50
N GLY A 375 7.04 9.43 -26.53
CA GLY A 375 7.03 10.30 -25.35
C GLY A 375 7.22 11.77 -25.70
N ASP A 376 7.93 12.11 -26.76
CA ASP A 376 8.21 13.48 -27.19
C ASP A 376 7.02 14.15 -27.91
N ASN A 377 5.95 13.41 -28.22
CA ASN A 377 4.71 13.99 -28.75
C ASN A 377 4.10 15.07 -27.84
N ILE A 378 4.39 15.02 -26.54
CA ILE A 378 3.97 16.07 -25.60
C ILE A 378 4.43 17.47 -26.03
N LEU A 379 5.55 17.58 -26.73
CA LEU A 379 6.08 18.86 -27.22
C LEU A 379 5.14 19.57 -28.19
N THR A 380 4.32 18.80 -28.92
CA THR A 380 3.27 19.34 -29.81
C THR A 380 2.17 20.04 -29.02
N VAL A 381 1.85 19.51 -27.83
CA VAL A 381 0.85 20.09 -26.91
C VAL A 381 1.45 21.31 -26.20
N LEU A 382 2.72 21.21 -25.82
CA LEU A 382 3.41 22.28 -25.09
C LEU A 382 3.80 23.47 -25.98
N ASP A 383 3.49 23.42 -27.28
CA ASP A 383 3.83 24.44 -28.28
C ASP A 383 5.34 24.82 -28.26
N VAL A 384 6.17 23.79 -28.22
CA VAL A 384 7.62 23.93 -28.27
C VAL A 384 8.11 23.69 -29.70
N ALA A 385 8.64 24.69 -30.32
CA ALA A 385 9.14 24.57 -31.70
C ALA A 385 10.30 23.58 -31.82
N PRO A 386 10.17 22.54 -32.64
CA PRO A 386 11.20 21.48 -32.78
C PRO A 386 12.59 22.03 -33.16
N GLU A 387 12.64 23.11 -33.92
CA GLU A 387 13.87 23.78 -34.36
C GLU A 387 14.63 24.35 -33.16
N LYS A 388 13.92 24.96 -32.18
CA LYS A 388 14.53 25.48 -30.95
C LYS A 388 15.17 24.38 -30.13
N LEU A 389 14.51 23.22 -30.05
CA LEU A 389 15.05 22.08 -29.32
C LEU A 389 16.24 21.42 -30.01
N LYS A 390 16.26 21.42 -31.34
CA LYS A 390 17.42 20.90 -32.11
C LYS A 390 18.66 21.75 -31.95
N ALA A 391 18.49 23.05 -31.87
CA ALA A 391 19.57 24.02 -31.75
C ALA A 391 20.12 24.15 -30.32
N ALA A 392 19.34 23.80 -29.30
CA ALA A 392 19.69 23.99 -27.92
C ALA A 392 20.62 22.89 -27.37
N LEU A 393 21.51 23.23 -26.44
CA LEU A 393 22.32 22.30 -25.68
C LEU A 393 21.42 21.46 -24.75
N PRO A 394 21.87 20.25 -24.30
CA PRO A 394 21.05 19.37 -23.46
C PRO A 394 20.45 20.04 -22.22
N GLU A 395 21.23 20.85 -21.51
CA GLU A 395 20.77 21.59 -20.33
C GLU A 395 19.72 22.65 -20.68
N GLU A 396 19.92 23.35 -21.80
CA GLU A 396 18.99 24.36 -22.30
C GLU A 396 17.68 23.72 -22.78
N ARG A 397 17.73 22.55 -23.41
CA ARG A 397 16.53 21.77 -23.77
C ARG A 397 15.70 21.44 -22.53
N GLY A 398 16.34 20.95 -21.47
CA GLY A 398 15.67 20.64 -20.21
C GLY A 398 14.96 21.84 -19.64
N ARG A 399 15.59 23.03 -19.67
CA ARG A 399 14.99 24.27 -19.20
C ARG A 399 13.79 24.69 -20.06
N LEU A 400 13.93 24.67 -21.39
CA LEU A 400 12.84 24.99 -22.32
C LEU A 400 11.62 24.10 -22.13
N CYS A 401 11.84 22.78 -21.98
CA CYS A 401 10.77 21.83 -21.74
C CYS A 401 10.11 22.07 -20.38
N ALA A 402 10.89 22.35 -19.33
CA ALA A 402 10.36 22.65 -18.00
C ALA A 402 9.51 23.92 -17.99
N GLU A 403 9.99 25.00 -18.60
CA GLU A 403 9.25 26.26 -18.72
C GLU A 403 7.93 26.08 -19.49
N ALA A 404 7.96 25.28 -20.56
CA ALA A 404 6.76 24.97 -21.33
C ALA A 404 5.76 24.14 -20.50
N LEU A 405 6.23 23.12 -19.79
CA LEU A 405 5.38 22.31 -18.89
C LEU A 405 4.75 23.17 -17.79
N MET A 406 5.52 24.05 -17.15
CA MET A 406 5.00 24.93 -16.10
C MET A 406 3.99 25.94 -16.64
N ARG A 407 4.24 26.50 -17.80
CA ARG A 407 3.29 27.42 -18.49
C ARG A 407 2.00 26.67 -18.81
N HIS A 408 2.10 25.51 -19.43
CA HIS A 408 0.96 24.65 -19.76
C HIS A 408 0.15 24.27 -18.52
N PHE A 409 0.81 23.83 -17.46
CA PHE A 409 0.14 23.45 -16.22
C PHE A 409 -0.68 24.61 -15.63
N ARG A 410 -0.16 25.86 -15.67
CA ARG A 410 -0.89 27.06 -15.24
C ARG A 410 -2.09 27.36 -16.13
N GLN A 411 -2.02 27.05 -17.42
CA GLN A 411 -3.13 27.25 -18.34
C GLN A 411 -4.31 26.32 -18.06
N ILE A 412 -4.02 25.03 -17.85
CA ILE A 412 -5.06 24.02 -17.58
C ILE A 412 -5.51 23.97 -16.12
N THR A 413 -4.78 24.63 -15.23
CA THR A 413 -5.08 24.72 -13.80
C THR A 413 -4.90 26.17 -13.35
N PRO A 414 -5.81 27.05 -13.72
CA PRO A 414 -5.70 28.46 -13.35
C PRO A 414 -5.71 28.57 -11.82
N PRO A 415 -4.85 29.45 -11.24
CA PRO A 415 -4.85 29.71 -9.83
C PRO A 415 -6.27 30.05 -9.40
N ALA A 416 -6.79 29.37 -8.38
CA ALA A 416 -8.09 29.70 -7.85
C ALA A 416 -8.07 31.19 -7.52
N MET A 417 -8.99 31.96 -8.09
CA MET A 417 -9.21 33.30 -7.61
C MET A 417 -9.41 33.20 -6.11
N VAL A 418 -8.49 33.78 -5.37
CA VAL A 418 -8.63 33.98 -3.94
C VAL A 418 -9.81 34.91 -3.78
N LEU A 419 -10.99 34.34 -3.52
CA LEU A 419 -12.16 35.09 -3.09
C LEU A 419 -12.06 35.36 -1.61
#